data_2ae99c6bc2bf8c62b88652e7c026b047
#
_entry.id   2ae99c6bc2bf8c62b88652e7c026b047
#
_cell.length_a   1.000
_cell.length_b   1.000
_cell.length_c   1.000
_cell.angle_alpha   90.00
_cell.angle_beta   90.00
_cell.angle_gamma   90.00
#
_symmetry.space_group_name_H-M   'P 1'
#
loop_
_entity.id
_entity.type
_entity.pdbx_description
1 polymer ?
#
loop_
_entity_poly.entity_id
_entity_poly.type
_entity_poly.pdbx_seq_one_letter_code
_entity_poly.pdbx_strand_id
1 'polypeptide(L)'
;MRITDWHQRRVWIIGASSGIGAALAQLLGQKGARLALTSRRSEALQALSIPNALCLPADATDPQAMKGVHDQLLREWGSVDLIVYMAGDYEPTSVFQINPERARHIIDVNFTAAMHLTHLVVPHLQPGQGVAWVASVAGYRGLPQALPYGPSKAALIHWAQCMRLELQPKGIGVWLVNPGFVRTRLTAKNAFDMPFIITPQAAAQAMVKGWAKGHFEIHFPPRFSYFLKALNWLPWSWYEKLITRWVKTPD
;
A
#
# COMPACT_ATOMS: atom_id res chain seq x y z
N MET A 1 -5.31 4.04 -17.11
CA MET A 1 -5.51 5.49 -16.80
C MET A 1 -4.16 6.09 -16.38
N ARG A 2 -3.89 7.36 -16.76
CA ARG A 2 -2.70 8.13 -16.35
C ARG A 2 -3.12 9.26 -15.42
N ILE A 3 -2.29 9.58 -14.43
CA ILE A 3 -2.47 10.75 -13.58
C ILE A 3 -1.21 11.61 -13.73
N THR A 4 -1.32 12.72 -14.48
CA THR A 4 -0.20 13.63 -14.76
C THR A 4 -0.37 14.97 -14.04
N ASP A 5 -1.59 15.35 -13.74
CA ASP A 5 -1.92 16.57 -13.01
C ASP A 5 -2.53 16.25 -11.65
N TRP A 6 -1.99 16.87 -10.61
CA TRP A 6 -2.42 16.73 -9.24
C TRP A 6 -3.13 17.97 -8.68
N HIS A 7 -3.10 19.08 -9.42
CA HIS A 7 -3.73 20.33 -8.96
C HIS A 7 -5.22 20.12 -8.73
N GLN A 8 -5.70 20.46 -7.54
CA GLN A 8 -7.08 20.28 -7.08
C GLN A 8 -7.61 18.83 -7.11
N ARG A 9 -6.79 17.84 -7.42
CA ARG A 9 -7.20 16.43 -7.36
C ARG A 9 -7.46 15.99 -5.93
N ARG A 10 -8.62 15.43 -5.68
CA ARG A 10 -9.06 14.97 -4.35
C ARG A 10 -8.53 13.59 -4.08
N VAL A 11 -7.57 13.50 -3.16
CA VAL A 11 -6.85 12.25 -2.85
C VAL A 11 -7.06 11.88 -1.39
N TRP A 12 -7.58 10.68 -1.16
CA TRP A 12 -7.69 10.11 0.18
C TRP A 12 -6.58 9.10 0.43
N ILE A 13 -5.72 9.36 1.42
CA ILE A 13 -4.58 8.50 1.78
C ILE A 13 -4.86 7.85 3.13
N ILE A 14 -5.00 6.53 3.14
CA ILE A 14 -5.24 5.70 4.32
C ILE A 14 -3.91 5.07 4.73
N GLY A 15 -3.43 5.37 5.94
CA GLY A 15 -2.08 5.06 6.41
C GLY A 15 -1.09 6.22 6.21
N ALA A 16 -1.58 7.47 6.26
CA ALA A 16 -0.83 8.67 5.95
C ALA A 16 0.16 9.14 7.03
N SER A 17 0.09 8.62 8.26
CA SER A 17 0.79 9.22 9.42
C SER A 17 2.30 8.97 9.49
N SER A 18 2.88 8.18 8.59
CA SER A 18 4.33 7.90 8.60
C SER A 18 4.80 7.23 7.31
N GLY A 19 6.12 7.10 7.15
CA GLY A 19 6.75 6.35 6.07
C GLY A 19 6.34 6.83 4.68
N ILE A 20 5.98 5.90 3.81
CA ILE A 20 5.61 6.21 2.41
C ILE A 20 4.36 7.08 2.36
N GLY A 21 3.37 6.84 3.25
CA GLY A 21 2.12 7.60 3.28
C GLY A 21 2.32 9.07 3.60
N ALA A 22 3.13 9.37 4.61
CA ALA A 22 3.47 10.74 4.96
C ALA A 22 4.26 11.44 3.84
N ALA A 23 5.24 10.75 3.25
CA ALA A 23 6.02 11.29 2.15
C ALA A 23 5.17 11.53 0.89
N LEU A 24 4.22 10.62 0.60
CA LEU A 24 3.28 10.79 -0.51
C LEU A 24 2.34 11.98 -0.26
N ALA A 25 1.80 12.12 0.96
CA ALA A 25 0.93 13.24 1.33
C ALA A 25 1.65 14.57 1.14
N GLN A 26 2.88 14.70 1.65
CA GLN A 26 3.69 15.90 1.45
C GLN A 26 3.95 16.20 -0.02
N LEU A 27 4.35 15.20 -0.81
CA LEU A 27 4.63 15.38 -2.24
C LEU A 27 3.38 15.80 -3.03
N LEU A 28 2.22 15.18 -2.76
CA LEU A 28 0.98 15.51 -3.44
C LEU A 28 0.43 16.89 -2.99
N GLY A 29 0.58 17.24 -1.72
CA GLY A 29 0.25 18.58 -1.21
C GLY A 29 1.06 19.67 -1.92
N GLN A 30 2.39 19.47 -2.08
CA GLN A 30 3.26 20.38 -2.85
C GLN A 30 2.86 20.51 -4.31
N LYS A 31 2.19 19.49 -4.88
CA LYS A 31 1.65 19.50 -6.24
C LYS A 31 0.23 20.06 -6.34
N GLY A 32 -0.31 20.61 -5.25
CA GLY A 32 -1.62 21.26 -5.21
C GLY A 32 -2.81 20.30 -5.11
N ALA A 33 -2.62 19.05 -4.73
CA ALA A 33 -3.71 18.11 -4.48
C ALA A 33 -4.50 18.51 -3.21
N ARG A 34 -5.82 18.28 -3.23
CA ARG A 34 -6.67 18.32 -2.04
C ARG A 34 -6.57 16.99 -1.33
N LEU A 35 -6.14 16.99 -0.07
CA LEU A 35 -5.79 15.75 0.64
C LEU A 35 -6.73 15.47 1.80
N ALA A 36 -7.16 14.21 1.91
CA ALA A 36 -7.71 13.62 3.12
C ALA A 36 -6.74 12.57 3.63
N LEU A 37 -6.38 12.65 4.89
CA LEU A 37 -5.36 11.85 5.53
C LEU A 37 -5.97 11.05 6.66
N THR A 38 -5.92 9.72 6.55
CA THR A 38 -6.47 8.83 7.57
C THR A 38 -5.39 7.95 8.19
N SER A 39 -5.37 7.90 9.50
CA SER A 39 -4.66 6.92 10.34
C SER A 39 -5.21 7.00 11.77
N ARG A 40 -4.87 6.02 12.62
CA ARG A 40 -5.26 6.02 14.04
C ARG A 40 -4.68 7.19 14.85
N ARG A 41 -3.53 7.73 14.42
CA ARG A 41 -2.76 8.74 15.17
C ARG A 41 -3.07 10.14 14.64
N SER A 42 -4.03 10.79 15.28
CA SER A 42 -4.44 12.17 14.95
C SER A 42 -3.29 13.17 14.97
N GLU A 43 -2.53 13.18 16.06
CA GLU A 43 -1.38 14.09 16.22
C GLU A 43 -0.34 13.93 15.11
N ALA A 44 -0.06 12.69 14.70
CA ALA A 44 0.89 12.43 13.62
C ALA A 44 0.38 12.86 12.23
N LEU A 45 -0.95 12.91 12.02
CA LEU A 45 -1.53 13.50 10.81
C LEU A 45 -1.40 15.00 10.81
N GLN A 46 -1.73 15.65 11.93
CA GLN A 46 -1.62 17.11 12.11
C GLN A 46 -0.17 17.59 12.00
N ALA A 47 0.79 16.83 12.55
CA ALA A 47 2.22 17.14 12.48
C ALA A 47 2.79 17.15 11.06
N LEU A 48 2.09 16.59 10.05
CA LEU A 48 2.50 16.72 8.65
C LEU A 48 2.38 18.16 8.14
N SER A 49 1.57 18.99 8.80
CA SER A 49 1.42 20.43 8.52
C SER A 49 1.16 20.76 7.05
N ILE A 50 0.35 19.90 6.39
CA ILE A 50 0.00 20.11 4.97
C ILE A 50 -1.18 21.09 4.91
N PRO A 51 -1.04 22.25 4.24
CA PRO A 51 -2.10 23.24 4.15
C PRO A 51 -3.41 22.65 3.57
N ASN A 52 -4.53 22.97 4.23
CA ASN A 52 -5.88 22.55 3.81
C ASN A 52 -6.10 21.02 3.70
N ALA A 53 -5.22 20.19 4.30
CA ALA A 53 -5.46 18.77 4.36
C ALA A 53 -6.50 18.44 5.44
N LEU A 54 -7.47 17.59 5.09
CA LEU A 54 -8.43 17.04 6.04
C LEU A 54 -7.77 15.91 6.83
N CYS A 55 -7.50 16.12 8.11
CA CYS A 55 -7.03 15.06 9.00
C CYS A 55 -8.23 14.34 9.59
N LEU A 56 -8.48 13.10 9.14
CA LEU A 56 -9.63 12.27 9.49
C LEU A 56 -9.16 11.01 10.20
N PRO A 57 -8.93 11.08 11.53
CA PRO A 57 -8.41 9.95 12.28
C PRO A 57 -9.43 8.81 12.34
N ALA A 58 -9.00 7.60 11.92
CA ALA A 58 -9.79 6.37 11.98
C ALA A 58 -8.87 5.15 11.98
N ASP A 59 -9.36 4.04 12.54
CA ASP A 59 -8.75 2.73 12.34
C ASP A 59 -9.25 2.15 11.02
N ALA A 60 -8.32 1.79 10.13
CA ALA A 60 -8.66 1.19 8.84
C ALA A 60 -9.35 -0.18 8.96
N THR A 61 -9.23 -0.85 10.11
CA THR A 61 -9.89 -2.13 10.41
C THR A 61 -11.31 -1.97 10.95
N ASP A 62 -11.73 -0.76 11.26
CA ASP A 62 -13.09 -0.45 11.71
C ASP A 62 -13.96 0.01 10.52
N PRO A 63 -14.88 -0.82 9.99
CA PRO A 63 -15.71 -0.47 8.86
C PRO A 63 -16.64 0.73 9.13
N GLN A 64 -17.10 0.91 10.37
CA GLN A 64 -18.01 2.01 10.71
C GLN A 64 -17.26 3.34 10.77
N ALA A 65 -16.07 3.36 11.37
CA ALA A 65 -15.21 4.52 11.36
C ALA A 65 -14.83 4.93 9.93
N MET A 66 -14.44 3.96 9.09
CA MET A 66 -14.11 4.19 7.68
C MET A 66 -15.30 4.69 6.85
N LYS A 67 -16.51 4.17 7.15
CA LYS A 67 -17.74 4.68 6.54
C LYS A 67 -17.99 6.13 6.93
N GLY A 68 -17.83 6.50 8.20
CA GLY A 68 -17.96 7.87 8.68
C GLY A 68 -17.02 8.84 7.95
N VAL A 69 -15.76 8.43 7.76
CA VAL A 69 -14.76 9.20 6.99
C VAL A 69 -15.19 9.35 5.52
N HIS A 70 -15.59 8.27 4.87
CA HIS A 70 -16.04 8.30 3.47
C HIS A 70 -17.27 9.19 3.28
N ASP A 71 -18.27 9.07 4.14
CA ASP A 71 -19.49 9.88 4.10
C ASP A 71 -19.15 11.38 4.29
N GLN A 72 -18.20 11.71 5.16
CA GLN A 72 -17.71 13.07 5.32
C GLN A 72 -17.05 13.59 4.04
N LEU A 73 -16.19 12.78 3.40
CA LEU A 73 -15.53 13.15 2.15
C LEU A 73 -16.53 13.39 1.01
N LEU A 74 -17.58 12.58 0.93
CA LEU A 74 -18.63 12.78 -0.05
C LEU A 74 -19.41 14.07 0.21
N ARG A 75 -19.70 14.42 1.47
CA ARG A 75 -20.36 15.69 1.81
C ARG A 75 -19.49 16.92 1.48
N GLU A 76 -18.18 16.85 1.76
CA GLU A 76 -17.29 18.02 1.60
C GLU A 76 -16.78 18.18 0.16
N TRP A 77 -16.58 17.09 -0.54
CA TRP A 77 -15.92 17.09 -1.86
C TRP A 77 -16.84 16.62 -2.98
N GLY A 78 -17.97 16.02 -2.67
CA GLY A 78 -18.88 15.38 -3.63
C GLY A 78 -18.38 14.05 -4.16
N SER A 79 -17.07 13.89 -4.33
CA SER A 79 -16.44 12.62 -4.73
C SER A 79 -14.95 12.62 -4.41
N VAL A 80 -14.30 11.45 -4.56
CA VAL A 80 -12.86 11.26 -4.37
C VAL A 80 -12.24 10.78 -5.68
N ASP A 81 -11.18 11.45 -6.16
CA ASP A 81 -10.58 11.11 -7.45
C ASP A 81 -9.59 9.95 -7.36
N LEU A 82 -8.87 9.85 -6.24
CA LEU A 82 -7.95 8.75 -5.98
C LEU A 82 -7.98 8.36 -4.50
N ILE A 83 -8.20 7.08 -4.24
CA ILE A 83 -8.09 6.49 -2.91
C ILE A 83 -6.81 5.66 -2.87
N VAL A 84 -5.94 5.89 -1.88
CA VAL A 84 -4.68 5.17 -1.73
C VAL A 84 -4.70 4.42 -0.41
N TYR A 85 -4.86 3.09 -0.47
CA TYR A 85 -4.79 2.22 0.70
C TYR A 85 -3.36 1.77 0.92
N MET A 86 -2.74 2.27 1.97
CA MET A 86 -1.38 1.93 2.37
C MET A 86 -1.23 1.68 3.87
N ALA A 87 -2.36 1.55 4.59
CA ALA A 87 -2.32 1.01 5.93
C ALA A 87 -1.75 -0.40 5.88
N GLY A 88 -0.87 -0.71 6.80
CA GLY A 88 -0.23 -2.01 6.85
C GLY A 88 0.46 -2.23 8.18
N ASP A 89 0.55 -3.50 8.54
CA ASP A 89 1.30 -3.96 9.70
C ASP A 89 2.20 -5.13 9.31
N TYR A 90 3.31 -5.27 10.02
CA TYR A 90 4.34 -6.24 9.73
C TYR A 90 5.06 -6.66 11.00
N GLU A 91 5.39 -7.93 11.06
CA GLU A 91 6.29 -8.51 12.05
C GLU A 91 7.04 -9.67 11.40
N PRO A 92 8.38 -9.74 11.50
CA PRO A 92 9.13 -10.93 11.09
C PRO A 92 8.65 -12.11 11.93
N THR A 93 8.11 -13.14 11.31
CA THR A 93 7.51 -14.27 12.03
C THR A 93 7.99 -15.59 11.45
N SER A 94 8.69 -16.37 12.24
CA SER A 94 9.03 -17.75 11.94
C SER A 94 7.78 -18.65 12.04
N VAL A 95 7.73 -19.71 11.22
CA VAL A 95 6.67 -20.72 11.30
C VAL A 95 6.58 -21.38 12.70
N PHE A 96 7.69 -21.45 13.41
CA PHE A 96 7.76 -22.02 14.77
C PHE A 96 7.27 -21.07 15.88
N GLN A 97 7.03 -19.78 15.56
CA GLN A 97 6.70 -18.73 16.53
C GLN A 97 5.42 -17.97 16.15
N ILE A 98 4.54 -18.60 15.37
CA ILE A 98 3.27 -17.96 14.97
C ILE A 98 2.40 -17.73 16.20
N ASN A 99 2.03 -16.47 16.44
CA ASN A 99 0.97 -16.09 17.34
C ASN A 99 -0.32 -15.88 16.51
N PRO A 100 -1.38 -16.68 16.71
CA PRO A 100 -2.60 -16.61 15.89
C PRO A 100 -3.32 -15.26 15.96
N GLU A 101 -3.37 -14.62 17.12
CA GLU A 101 -4.03 -13.32 17.30
C GLU A 101 -3.27 -12.22 16.55
N ARG A 102 -1.94 -12.23 16.67
CA ARG A 102 -1.07 -11.30 15.95
C ARG A 102 -1.14 -11.52 14.43
N ALA A 103 -1.17 -12.78 14.00
CA ALA A 103 -1.33 -13.15 12.60
C ALA A 103 -2.65 -12.64 12.03
N ARG A 104 -3.74 -12.83 12.78
CA ARG A 104 -5.07 -12.31 12.42
C ARG A 104 -5.04 -10.79 12.27
N HIS A 105 -4.49 -10.07 13.25
CA HIS A 105 -4.40 -8.62 13.18
C HIS A 105 -3.64 -8.13 11.94
N ILE A 106 -2.52 -8.79 11.57
CA ILE A 106 -1.76 -8.43 10.36
C ILE A 106 -2.60 -8.68 9.10
N ILE A 107 -3.34 -9.78 9.03
CA ILE A 107 -4.25 -10.06 7.91
C ILE A 107 -5.37 -9.03 7.85
N ASP A 108 -5.96 -8.70 8.99
CA ASP A 108 -7.06 -7.74 9.08
C ASP A 108 -6.64 -6.35 8.56
N VAL A 109 -5.49 -5.85 9.02
CA VAL A 109 -4.97 -4.56 8.53
C VAL A 109 -4.56 -4.62 7.06
N ASN A 110 -3.86 -5.69 6.63
CA ASN A 110 -3.25 -5.71 5.31
C ASN A 110 -4.22 -6.12 4.19
N PHE A 111 -5.28 -6.87 4.49
CA PHE A 111 -6.16 -7.43 3.48
C PHE A 111 -7.67 -7.30 3.81
N THR A 112 -8.14 -7.74 4.99
CA THR A 112 -9.58 -7.71 5.33
C THR A 112 -10.12 -6.27 5.26
N ALA A 113 -9.39 -5.30 5.80
CA ALA A 113 -9.75 -3.89 5.73
C ALA A 113 -9.81 -3.36 4.28
N ALA A 114 -8.94 -3.86 3.39
CA ALA A 114 -9.01 -3.53 1.96
C ALA A 114 -10.28 -4.07 1.29
N MET A 115 -10.76 -5.26 1.68
CA MET A 115 -12.05 -5.81 1.22
C MET A 115 -13.20 -4.91 1.67
N HIS A 116 -13.24 -4.53 2.94
CA HIS A 116 -14.27 -3.61 3.47
C HIS A 116 -14.25 -2.25 2.77
N LEU A 117 -13.05 -1.69 2.55
CA LEU A 117 -12.89 -0.45 1.82
C LEU A 117 -13.39 -0.58 0.36
N THR A 118 -13.11 -1.70 -0.30
CA THR A 118 -13.62 -1.97 -1.65
C THR A 118 -15.16 -1.91 -1.70
N HIS A 119 -15.82 -2.61 -0.77
CA HIS A 119 -17.29 -2.57 -0.64
C HIS A 119 -17.82 -1.14 -0.43
N LEU A 120 -17.12 -0.37 0.38
CA LEU A 120 -17.50 1.00 0.72
C LEU A 120 -17.35 1.97 -0.47
N VAL A 121 -16.23 1.92 -1.19
CA VAL A 121 -15.87 2.98 -2.13
C VAL A 121 -16.24 2.70 -3.59
N VAL A 122 -16.17 1.43 -4.03
CA VAL A 122 -16.38 1.08 -5.44
C VAL A 122 -17.74 1.49 -5.99
N PRO A 123 -18.86 1.39 -5.25
CA PRO A 123 -20.16 1.86 -5.73
C PRO A 123 -20.23 3.37 -6.05
N HIS A 124 -19.30 4.16 -5.49
CA HIS A 124 -19.25 5.61 -5.62
C HIS A 124 -18.20 6.10 -6.63
N LEU A 125 -17.37 5.19 -7.17
CA LEU A 125 -16.35 5.54 -8.15
C LEU A 125 -16.94 5.77 -9.53
N GLN A 126 -16.51 6.86 -10.17
CA GLN A 126 -16.89 7.26 -11.53
C GLN A 126 -15.73 7.07 -12.50
N PRO A 127 -15.97 7.02 -13.83
CA PRO A 127 -14.93 7.06 -14.83
C PRO A 127 -13.94 8.21 -14.58
N GLY A 128 -12.65 7.93 -14.67
CA GLY A 128 -11.58 8.90 -14.35
C GLY A 128 -11.13 8.92 -12.89
N GLN A 129 -11.86 8.27 -11.99
CA GLN A 129 -11.48 8.05 -10.59
C GLN A 129 -10.86 6.66 -10.38
N GLY A 130 -10.36 6.37 -9.18
CA GLY A 130 -9.85 5.02 -8.92
C GLY A 130 -9.21 4.80 -7.57
N VAL A 131 -8.64 3.60 -7.40
CA VAL A 131 -8.05 3.12 -6.15
C VAL A 131 -6.65 2.55 -6.38
N ALA A 132 -5.74 2.83 -5.46
CA ALA A 132 -4.39 2.29 -5.43
C ALA A 132 -4.18 1.44 -4.16
N TRP A 133 -3.77 0.20 -4.36
CA TRP A 133 -3.50 -0.77 -3.30
C TRP A 133 -1.99 -0.91 -3.09
N VAL A 134 -1.53 -0.63 -1.87
CA VAL A 134 -0.11 -0.77 -1.54
C VAL A 134 0.14 -2.13 -0.90
N ALA A 135 0.61 -3.06 -1.72
CA ALA A 135 1.01 -4.40 -1.32
C ALA A 135 2.50 -4.46 -0.92
N SER A 136 3.29 -5.35 -1.47
CA SER A 136 4.74 -5.49 -1.27
C SER A 136 5.32 -6.51 -2.25
N VAL A 137 6.60 -6.40 -2.57
CA VAL A 137 7.34 -7.46 -3.27
C VAL A 137 7.37 -8.78 -2.48
N ALA A 138 7.18 -8.74 -1.15
CA ALA A 138 7.05 -9.95 -0.31
C ALA A 138 5.80 -10.78 -0.64
N GLY A 139 4.82 -10.21 -1.36
CA GLY A 139 3.66 -10.93 -1.86
C GLY A 139 3.89 -11.66 -3.19
N TYR A 140 5.05 -11.52 -3.84
CA TYR A 140 5.29 -12.19 -5.12
C TYR A 140 5.50 -13.70 -4.97
N ARG A 141 6.25 -14.12 -3.96
CA ARG A 141 6.56 -15.52 -3.67
C ARG A 141 6.93 -15.69 -2.21
N GLY A 142 6.78 -16.91 -1.65
CA GLY A 142 7.07 -17.20 -0.26
C GLY A 142 8.51 -16.88 0.13
N LEU A 143 8.70 -16.15 1.22
CA LEU A 143 9.99 -15.79 1.79
C LEU A 143 10.06 -16.29 3.23
N PRO A 144 11.26 -16.68 3.75
CA PRO A 144 11.43 -16.99 5.15
C PRO A 144 11.01 -15.82 6.04
N GLN A 145 10.48 -16.11 7.22
CA GLN A 145 10.02 -15.12 8.22
C GLN A 145 8.98 -14.10 7.71
N ALA A 146 8.33 -14.39 6.59
CA ALA A 146 7.32 -13.50 6.00
C ALA A 146 5.87 -13.85 6.40
N LEU A 147 5.66 -14.78 7.33
CA LEU A 147 4.33 -15.12 7.82
C LEU A 147 3.86 -14.13 8.90
N PRO A 148 2.60 -13.74 8.92
CA PRO A 148 1.55 -13.86 7.87
C PRO A 148 1.60 -12.73 6.82
N TYR A 149 2.59 -11.85 6.91
CA TYR A 149 2.71 -10.65 6.08
C TYR A 149 2.73 -10.96 4.58
N GLY A 150 3.64 -11.85 4.14
CA GLY A 150 3.75 -12.25 2.72
C GLY A 150 2.43 -12.74 2.16
N PRO A 151 1.75 -13.73 2.77
CA PRO A 151 0.41 -14.19 2.37
C PRO A 151 -0.63 -13.07 2.29
N SER A 152 -0.67 -12.14 3.26
CA SER A 152 -1.61 -11.01 3.23
C SER A 152 -1.35 -10.07 2.05
N LYS A 153 -0.09 -9.84 1.69
CA LYS A 153 0.29 -9.03 0.54
C LYS A 153 0.09 -9.76 -0.79
N ALA A 154 0.26 -11.07 -0.84
CA ALA A 154 -0.10 -11.90 -2.00
C ALA A 154 -1.62 -11.83 -2.28
N ALA A 155 -2.44 -11.94 -1.25
CA ALA A 155 -3.88 -11.78 -1.35
C ALA A 155 -4.26 -10.39 -1.91
N LEU A 156 -3.63 -9.32 -1.41
CA LEU A 156 -3.88 -7.96 -1.89
C LEU A 156 -3.43 -7.74 -3.34
N ILE A 157 -2.32 -8.36 -3.78
CA ILE A 157 -1.88 -8.36 -5.18
C ILE A 157 -2.96 -8.98 -6.06
N HIS A 158 -3.42 -10.17 -5.71
CA HIS A 158 -4.45 -10.89 -6.49
C HIS A 158 -5.77 -10.11 -6.50
N TRP A 159 -6.18 -9.55 -5.35
CA TRP A 159 -7.34 -8.68 -5.23
C TRP A 159 -7.30 -7.50 -6.21
N ALA A 160 -6.19 -6.79 -6.25
CA ALA A 160 -6.00 -5.66 -7.16
C ALA A 160 -6.07 -6.09 -8.64
N GLN A 161 -5.55 -7.27 -8.99
CA GLN A 161 -5.63 -7.82 -10.34
C GLN A 161 -7.08 -8.12 -10.75
N CYS A 162 -7.87 -8.78 -9.90
CA CYS A 162 -9.29 -9.03 -10.15
C CYS A 162 -10.06 -7.72 -10.33
N MET A 163 -9.89 -6.77 -9.40
CA MET A 163 -10.53 -5.46 -9.50
C MET A 163 -10.16 -4.72 -10.80
N ARG A 164 -8.91 -4.83 -11.24
CA ARG A 164 -8.44 -4.20 -12.49
C ARG A 164 -9.21 -4.71 -13.69
N LEU A 165 -9.43 -6.01 -13.79
CA LEU A 165 -10.15 -6.63 -14.90
C LEU A 165 -11.61 -6.19 -14.98
N GLU A 166 -12.25 -5.97 -13.82
CA GLU A 166 -13.66 -5.58 -13.76
C GLU A 166 -13.90 -4.07 -13.90
N LEU A 167 -13.00 -3.24 -13.36
CA LEU A 167 -13.19 -1.80 -13.27
C LEU A 167 -12.58 -1.02 -14.44
N GLN A 168 -11.51 -1.53 -15.05
CA GLN A 168 -10.88 -0.86 -16.19
C GLN A 168 -11.82 -0.67 -17.38
N PRO A 169 -12.67 -1.62 -17.79
CA PRO A 169 -13.63 -1.42 -18.86
C PRO A 169 -14.64 -0.31 -18.56
N LYS A 170 -14.87 0.00 -17.28
CA LYS A 170 -15.75 1.08 -16.81
C LYS A 170 -15.03 2.44 -16.69
N GLY A 171 -13.77 2.55 -17.14
CA GLY A 171 -12.99 3.77 -17.04
C GLY A 171 -12.49 4.08 -15.61
N ILE A 172 -12.62 3.15 -14.65
CA ILE A 172 -12.19 3.30 -13.27
C ILE A 172 -10.77 2.77 -13.13
N GLY A 173 -9.88 3.58 -12.55
CA GLY A 173 -8.48 3.24 -12.35
C GLY A 173 -8.27 2.28 -11.18
N VAL A 174 -7.46 1.24 -11.42
CA VAL A 174 -6.93 0.39 -10.35
C VAL A 174 -5.42 0.33 -10.51
N TRP A 175 -4.71 0.60 -9.42
CA TRP A 175 -3.25 0.51 -9.38
C TRP A 175 -2.80 -0.38 -8.23
N LEU A 176 -1.77 -1.15 -8.51
CA LEU A 176 -1.06 -1.97 -7.55
C LEU A 176 0.32 -1.37 -7.32
N VAL A 177 0.67 -1.14 -6.06
CA VAL A 177 1.99 -0.65 -5.69
C VAL A 177 2.69 -1.73 -4.89
N ASN A 178 3.87 -2.17 -5.35
CA ASN A 178 4.68 -3.20 -4.71
C ASN A 178 6.03 -2.63 -4.27
N PRO A 179 6.12 -2.02 -3.07
CA PRO A 179 7.39 -1.60 -2.50
C PRO A 179 8.29 -2.80 -2.19
N GLY A 180 9.58 -2.63 -2.45
CA GLY A 180 10.63 -3.39 -1.79
C GLY A 180 10.99 -2.76 -0.44
N PHE A 181 12.28 -2.75 -0.08
CA PHE A 181 12.71 -2.16 1.18
C PHE A 181 12.69 -0.63 1.12
N VAL A 182 11.90 -0.03 2.00
CA VAL A 182 11.79 1.42 2.19
C VAL A 182 12.06 1.71 3.66
N ARG A 183 12.92 2.68 3.96
CA ARG A 183 13.31 3.05 5.33
C ARG A 183 12.11 3.61 6.09
N THR A 184 11.41 2.76 6.84
CA THR A 184 10.21 3.08 7.60
C THR A 184 10.26 2.37 8.96
N ARG A 185 9.31 2.68 9.85
CA ARG A 185 9.17 1.95 11.12
C ARG A 185 8.84 0.46 10.94
N LEU A 186 8.20 0.07 9.83
CA LEU A 186 7.94 -1.35 9.56
C LEU A 186 9.26 -2.08 9.27
N THR A 187 10.10 -1.54 8.41
CA THR A 187 11.37 -2.15 8.03
C THR A 187 12.43 -2.06 9.12
N ALA A 188 12.29 -1.13 10.07
CA ALA A 188 13.17 -1.07 11.25
C ALA A 188 13.08 -2.30 12.17
N LYS A 189 12.05 -3.14 12.01
CA LYS A 189 11.88 -4.40 12.73
C LYS A 189 12.74 -5.55 12.16
N ASN A 190 13.34 -5.36 11.00
CA ASN A 190 14.17 -6.38 10.35
C ASN A 190 15.56 -6.40 10.99
N ALA A 191 16.03 -7.62 11.31
CA ALA A 191 17.37 -7.87 11.85
C ALA A 191 18.37 -8.31 10.75
N PHE A 192 17.99 -8.23 9.47
CA PHE A 192 18.81 -8.62 8.32
C PHE A 192 19.12 -7.45 7.41
N ASP A 193 20.16 -7.59 6.60
CA ASP A 193 20.52 -6.59 5.61
C ASP A 193 19.43 -6.43 4.55
N MET A 194 19.06 -5.19 4.29
CA MET A 194 18.02 -4.83 3.32
C MET A 194 18.68 -4.22 2.07
N PRO A 195 18.99 -5.05 1.05
CA PRO A 195 19.63 -4.55 -0.17
C PRO A 195 18.72 -3.56 -0.89
N PHE A 196 19.33 -2.54 -1.48
CA PHE A 196 18.62 -1.51 -2.26
C PHE A 196 17.55 -0.74 -1.49
N ILE A 197 17.69 -0.60 -0.17
CA ILE A 197 16.75 0.19 0.63
C ILE A 197 16.69 1.64 0.13
N ILE A 198 15.48 2.17 -0.04
CA ILE A 198 15.26 3.55 -0.49
C ILE A 198 14.58 4.39 0.60
N THR A 199 14.56 5.71 0.43
CA THR A 199 13.83 6.61 1.33
C THR A 199 12.33 6.61 1.03
N PRO A 200 11.47 7.00 2.00
CA PRO A 200 10.04 7.21 1.75
C PRO A 200 9.76 8.23 0.65
N GLN A 201 10.58 9.27 0.55
CA GLN A 201 10.47 10.30 -0.49
C GLN A 201 10.73 9.73 -1.88
N ALA A 202 11.76 8.90 -2.04
CA ALA A 202 12.04 8.21 -3.31
C ALA A 202 10.90 7.25 -3.68
N ALA A 203 10.31 6.57 -2.71
CA ALA A 203 9.14 5.71 -2.91
C ALA A 203 7.92 6.52 -3.39
N ALA A 204 7.61 7.64 -2.74
CA ALA A 204 6.52 8.54 -3.15
C ALA A 204 6.72 9.07 -4.57
N GLN A 205 7.94 9.49 -4.93
CA GLN A 205 8.28 9.91 -6.29
C GLN A 205 8.10 8.79 -7.32
N ALA A 206 8.48 7.55 -6.98
CA ALA A 206 8.28 6.39 -7.84
C ALA A 206 6.78 6.12 -8.09
N MET A 207 5.94 6.26 -7.07
CA MET A 207 4.48 6.14 -7.20
C MET A 207 3.91 7.18 -8.14
N VAL A 208 4.22 8.46 -7.95
CA VAL A 208 3.76 9.57 -8.81
C VAL A 208 4.21 9.36 -10.25
N LYS A 209 5.47 8.97 -10.46
CA LYS A 209 6.02 8.65 -11.80
C LYS A 209 5.31 7.45 -12.45
N GLY A 210 4.96 6.43 -11.67
CA GLY A 210 4.23 5.27 -12.14
C GLY A 210 2.82 5.61 -12.59
N TRP A 211 2.09 6.43 -11.83
CA TRP A 211 0.78 6.95 -12.21
C TRP A 211 0.82 7.81 -13.47
N ALA A 212 1.83 8.67 -13.60
CA ALA A 212 2.00 9.49 -14.80
C ALA A 212 2.26 8.65 -16.06
N LYS A 213 2.92 7.50 -15.93
CA LYS A 213 3.12 6.54 -17.04
C LYS A 213 1.89 5.65 -17.31
N GLY A 214 0.93 5.60 -16.39
CA GLY A 214 -0.27 4.77 -16.50
C GLY A 214 0.00 3.28 -16.23
N HIS A 215 1.07 2.95 -15.51
CA HIS A 215 1.38 1.57 -15.14
C HIS A 215 0.30 1.05 -14.18
N PHE A 216 -0.17 -0.17 -14.41
CA PHE A 216 -1.03 -0.87 -13.45
C PHE A 216 -0.23 -1.21 -12.20
N GLU A 217 0.90 -1.86 -12.39
CA GLU A 217 1.80 -2.20 -11.31
C GLU A 217 2.97 -1.23 -11.24
N ILE A 218 3.13 -0.63 -10.07
CA ILE A 218 4.22 0.29 -9.72
C ILE A 218 5.07 -0.40 -8.68
N HIS A 219 6.30 -0.75 -9.02
CA HIS A 219 7.21 -1.44 -8.12
C HIS A 219 8.56 -0.75 -8.03
N PHE A 220 9.16 -0.78 -6.87
CA PHE A 220 10.44 -0.12 -6.61
C PHE A 220 11.18 -0.75 -5.42
N PRO A 221 12.53 -0.65 -5.37
CA PRO A 221 13.41 -0.13 -6.43
C PRO A 221 13.47 -1.13 -7.61
N PRO A 222 13.65 -0.66 -8.86
CA PRO A 222 13.49 -1.50 -10.05
C PRO A 222 14.42 -2.73 -10.06
N ARG A 223 15.70 -2.56 -9.75
CA ARG A 223 16.68 -3.65 -9.76
C ARG A 223 16.26 -4.81 -8.86
N PHE A 224 15.83 -4.49 -7.64
CA PHE A 224 15.40 -5.51 -6.67
C PHE A 224 14.08 -6.16 -7.05
N SER A 225 13.09 -5.37 -7.41
CA SER A 225 11.76 -5.89 -7.74
C SER A 225 11.73 -6.70 -9.04
N TYR A 226 12.50 -6.32 -10.08
CA TYR A 226 12.67 -7.15 -11.28
C TYR A 226 13.38 -8.47 -10.98
N PHE A 227 14.41 -8.44 -10.13
CA PHE A 227 15.06 -9.65 -9.67
C PHE A 227 14.07 -10.60 -8.99
N LEU A 228 13.28 -10.12 -8.03
CA LEU A 228 12.27 -10.95 -7.37
C LEU A 228 11.19 -11.45 -8.34
N LYS A 229 10.79 -10.66 -9.33
CA LYS A 229 9.87 -11.12 -10.38
C LYS A 229 10.48 -12.24 -11.23
N ALA A 230 11.75 -12.12 -11.59
CA ALA A 230 12.44 -13.19 -12.33
C ALA A 230 12.48 -14.50 -11.54
N LEU A 231 12.61 -14.44 -10.21
CA LEU A 231 12.57 -15.62 -9.35
C LEU A 231 11.21 -16.36 -9.39
N ASN A 232 10.10 -15.68 -9.74
CA ASN A 232 8.81 -16.34 -9.89
C ASN A 232 8.75 -17.36 -11.02
N TRP A 233 9.61 -17.22 -12.04
CA TRP A 233 9.70 -18.14 -13.18
C TRP A 233 10.53 -19.39 -12.90
N LEU A 234 11.28 -19.41 -11.79
CA LEU A 234 12.09 -20.57 -11.42
C LEU A 234 11.21 -21.73 -10.96
N PRO A 235 11.53 -23.00 -11.33
CA PRO A 235 10.99 -24.17 -10.67
C PRO A 235 11.18 -24.08 -9.14
N TRP A 236 10.23 -24.67 -8.37
CA TRP A 236 10.25 -24.53 -6.89
C TRP A 236 11.59 -24.96 -6.28
N SER A 237 12.13 -26.11 -6.71
CA SER A 237 13.38 -26.65 -6.19
C SER A 237 14.60 -25.74 -6.38
N TRP A 238 14.62 -24.94 -7.46
CA TRP A 238 15.68 -23.98 -7.73
C TRP A 238 15.51 -22.70 -6.89
N TYR A 239 14.27 -22.24 -6.81
CA TYR A 239 13.91 -21.10 -5.98
C TYR A 239 14.27 -21.36 -4.51
N GLU A 240 13.85 -22.52 -3.95
CA GLU A 240 14.10 -22.92 -2.57
C GLU A 240 15.62 -22.95 -2.25
N LYS A 241 16.42 -23.61 -3.10
CA LYS A 241 17.88 -23.64 -2.94
C LYS A 241 18.52 -22.25 -2.95
N LEU A 242 18.00 -21.35 -3.77
CA LEU A 242 18.52 -19.98 -3.88
C LEU A 242 18.14 -19.16 -2.62
N ILE A 243 16.87 -19.20 -2.24
CA ILE A 243 16.36 -18.38 -1.12
C ILE A 243 16.93 -18.84 0.21
N THR A 244 17.04 -20.15 0.47
CA THR A 244 17.62 -20.68 1.72
C THR A 244 19.10 -20.35 1.86
N ARG A 245 19.84 -20.20 0.75
CA ARG A 245 21.23 -19.72 0.80
C ARG A 245 21.35 -18.21 1.04
N TRP A 246 20.39 -17.45 0.57
CA TRP A 246 20.42 -15.99 0.61
C TRP A 246 19.88 -15.42 1.93
N VAL A 247 18.81 -16.01 2.42
CA VAL A 247 18.20 -15.62 3.71
C VAL A 247 18.65 -16.63 4.75
N LYS A 248 19.77 -16.36 5.42
CA LYS A 248 20.13 -17.12 6.62
C LYS A 248 19.05 -16.91 7.65
N THR A 249 18.24 -17.94 7.91
CA THR A 249 17.37 -17.95 9.10
C THR A 249 18.28 -18.07 10.32
N PRO A 250 18.16 -17.20 11.33
CA PRO A 250 18.76 -17.47 12.62
C PRO A 250 18.22 -18.80 13.15
N ASP A 251 19.10 -19.63 13.68
CA ASP A 251 18.77 -20.89 14.36
C ASP A 251 17.84 -20.62 15.55
#